data_bd0d054d671892a713d9307f08b81bcb
#
_entry.id   bd0d054d671892a713d9307f08b81bcb
#
_cell.length_a   1.000
_cell.length_b   1.000
_cell.length_c   1.000
_cell.angle_alpha   90.00
_cell.angle_beta   90.00
_cell.angle_gamma   90.00
#
_symmetry.space_group_name_H-M   'P 1'
#
loop_
_entity.id
_entity.type
_entity.pdbx_description
1 polymer ?
#
loop_
_entity_poly.entity_id
_entity_poly.type
_entity_poly.pdbx_seq_one_letter_code
_entity_poly.pdbx_strand_id
1 'polypeptide(L)'
;MDIRIRDMRPGDADDLFRLLSDPKVMRCLEPPYDRVQAEAFLCSAGLADPPLVYAVEENGTFLGYVIDHAYDENSVEIGWVLFPEYWGRGYASALTDLLIGRARQAQKDVVIECDPAQEATKRIARKKGFSACGIRDGLAVYRLFCQMPLSRTELDKERTDMD
;
A
#
# COMPACT_ATOMS: atom_id res chain seq x y z
N MET A 1 -4.57 -5.31 18.44
CA MET A 1 -3.78 -5.85 17.30
C MET A 1 -2.32 -5.46 17.48
N ASP A 2 -1.43 -6.43 17.49
CA ASP A 2 0.01 -6.20 17.56
C ASP A 2 0.64 -6.45 16.18
N ILE A 3 0.23 -5.62 15.21
CA ILE A 3 0.65 -5.73 13.82
C ILE A 3 2.02 -5.08 13.65
N ARG A 4 2.91 -5.78 12.96
CA ARG A 4 4.24 -5.29 12.61
C ARG A 4 4.45 -5.34 11.10
N ILE A 5 4.94 -4.24 10.54
CA ILE A 5 5.40 -4.15 9.15
C ILE A 5 6.93 -4.24 9.21
N ARG A 6 7.50 -5.17 8.46
CA ARG A 6 8.95 -5.41 8.40
C ARG A 6 9.42 -5.67 6.99
N ASP A 7 10.73 -5.55 6.77
CA ASP A 7 11.33 -5.95 5.50
C ASP A 7 11.10 -7.45 5.25
N MET A 8 10.89 -7.81 4.00
CA MET A 8 10.85 -9.22 3.61
C MET A 8 12.23 -9.85 3.68
N ARG A 9 12.26 -11.16 3.86
CA ARG A 9 13.44 -12.01 3.95
C ARG A 9 13.32 -13.15 2.96
N PRO A 10 14.44 -13.77 2.54
CA PRO A 10 14.38 -14.99 1.71
C PRO A 10 13.52 -16.10 2.32
N GLY A 11 13.47 -16.19 3.66
CA GLY A 11 12.63 -17.15 4.38
C GLY A 11 11.12 -16.93 4.26
N ASP A 12 10.68 -15.80 3.70
CA ASP A 12 9.26 -15.53 3.46
C ASP A 12 8.72 -16.19 2.18
N ALA A 13 9.56 -16.85 1.39
CA ALA A 13 9.20 -17.41 0.09
C ALA A 13 8.00 -18.38 0.14
N ASP A 14 7.97 -19.27 1.13
CA ASP A 14 6.88 -20.26 1.27
C ASP A 14 5.55 -19.61 1.60
N ASP A 15 5.52 -18.70 2.55
CA ASP A 15 4.32 -17.95 2.93
C ASP A 15 3.82 -17.08 1.77
N LEU A 16 4.73 -16.43 1.08
CA LEU A 16 4.40 -15.58 -0.07
C LEU A 16 3.83 -16.41 -1.23
N PHE A 17 4.40 -17.56 -1.51
CA PHE A 17 3.85 -18.49 -2.50
C PHE A 17 2.44 -18.94 -2.13
N ARG A 18 2.22 -19.33 -0.88
CA ARG A 18 0.89 -19.73 -0.39
C ARG A 18 -0.13 -18.61 -0.57
N LEU A 19 0.26 -17.37 -0.31
CA LEU A 19 -0.59 -16.20 -0.49
C LEU A 19 -0.92 -15.94 -1.97
N LEU A 20 0.10 -15.88 -2.82
CA LEU A 20 -0.04 -15.49 -4.23
C LEU A 20 -0.54 -16.61 -5.14
N SER A 21 -0.56 -17.85 -4.66
CA SER A 21 -1.17 -18.98 -5.35
C SER A 21 -2.66 -19.17 -5.01
N ASP A 22 -3.18 -18.45 -4.03
CA ASP A 22 -4.58 -18.55 -3.61
C ASP A 22 -5.50 -17.80 -4.60
N PRO A 23 -6.41 -18.51 -5.30
CA PRO A 23 -7.32 -17.86 -6.25
C PRO A 23 -8.23 -16.79 -5.62
N LYS A 24 -8.58 -16.94 -4.35
CA LYS A 24 -9.40 -15.95 -3.63
C LYS A 24 -8.63 -14.65 -3.44
N VAL A 25 -7.36 -14.74 -3.07
CA VAL A 25 -6.47 -13.58 -2.88
C VAL A 25 -6.26 -12.87 -4.22
N MET A 26 -6.01 -13.62 -5.27
CA MET A 26 -5.61 -13.09 -6.57
C MET A 26 -6.78 -12.69 -7.48
N ARG A 27 -8.01 -12.88 -7.04
CA ARG A 27 -9.22 -12.68 -7.85
C ARG A 27 -9.28 -11.33 -8.58
N CYS A 28 -8.88 -10.25 -7.94
CA CYS A 28 -8.88 -8.90 -8.51
C CYS A 28 -7.47 -8.36 -8.78
N LEU A 29 -6.46 -9.22 -8.76
CA LEU A 29 -5.06 -8.83 -8.96
C LEU A 29 -4.55 -9.40 -10.29
N GLU A 30 -4.05 -10.62 -10.25
CA GLU A 30 -3.49 -11.34 -11.39
C GLU A 30 -3.88 -12.82 -11.29
N PRO A 31 -3.70 -13.61 -12.35
CA PRO A 31 -3.83 -15.06 -12.21
C PRO A 31 -2.94 -15.60 -11.09
N PRO A 32 -3.38 -16.64 -10.34
CA PRO A 32 -2.57 -17.21 -9.27
C PRO A 32 -1.16 -17.54 -9.72
N TYR A 33 -0.18 -17.21 -8.86
CA TYR A 33 1.23 -17.44 -9.16
C TYR A 33 1.62 -18.89 -8.90
N ASP A 34 2.53 -19.40 -9.74
CA ASP A 34 3.32 -20.58 -9.39
C ASP A 34 4.49 -20.19 -8.46
N ARG A 35 5.27 -21.18 -8.03
CA ARG A 35 6.40 -20.93 -7.13
C ARG A 35 7.48 -20.04 -7.76
N VAL A 36 7.78 -20.23 -9.02
CA VAL A 36 8.78 -19.42 -9.74
C VAL A 36 8.36 -17.96 -9.78
N GLN A 37 7.09 -17.69 -10.07
CA GLN A 37 6.55 -16.34 -10.09
C GLN A 37 6.56 -15.70 -8.70
N ALA A 38 6.21 -16.45 -7.65
CA ALA A 38 6.23 -15.95 -6.27
C ALA A 38 7.66 -15.63 -5.81
N GLU A 39 8.63 -16.48 -6.13
CA GLU A 39 10.04 -16.22 -5.81
C GLU A 39 10.58 -15.01 -6.60
N ALA A 40 10.20 -14.87 -7.87
CA ALA A 40 10.56 -13.69 -8.67
C ALA A 40 9.97 -12.41 -8.08
N PHE A 41 8.73 -12.45 -7.60
CA PHE A 41 8.09 -11.32 -6.92
C PHE A 41 8.81 -10.96 -5.61
N LEU A 42 9.19 -11.96 -4.82
CA LEU A 42 9.98 -11.73 -3.61
C LEU A 42 11.30 -10.99 -3.92
N CYS A 43 12.02 -11.45 -4.94
CA CYS A 43 13.30 -10.85 -5.33
C CYS A 43 13.14 -9.43 -5.89
N SER A 44 12.16 -9.22 -6.78
CA SER A 44 12.01 -7.95 -7.51
C SER A 44 11.28 -6.88 -6.71
N ALA A 45 10.43 -7.25 -5.76
CA ALA A 45 9.63 -6.32 -4.97
C ALA A 45 10.00 -6.31 -3.49
N GLY A 46 10.05 -7.47 -2.84
CA GLY A 46 10.32 -7.57 -1.41
C GLY A 46 11.78 -7.34 -1.04
N LEU A 47 12.70 -7.90 -1.79
CA LEU A 47 14.15 -7.80 -1.56
C LEU A 47 14.82 -6.68 -2.36
N ALA A 48 14.04 -5.84 -3.04
CA ALA A 48 14.54 -4.67 -3.74
C ALA A 48 15.08 -3.63 -2.74
N ASP A 49 15.92 -2.72 -3.23
CA ASP A 49 16.44 -1.60 -2.45
C ASP A 49 16.18 -0.27 -3.19
N PRO A 50 15.25 0.58 -2.70
CA PRO A 50 14.34 0.31 -1.57
C PRO A 50 13.28 -0.75 -1.89
N PRO A 51 12.74 -1.46 -0.88
CA PRO A 51 11.65 -2.40 -1.09
C PRO A 51 10.39 -1.72 -1.64
N LEU A 52 9.62 -2.46 -2.45
CA LEU A 52 8.31 -2.02 -2.94
C LEU A 52 7.18 -2.57 -2.07
N VAL A 53 7.41 -3.70 -1.43
CA VAL A 53 6.46 -4.37 -0.53
C VAL A 53 7.18 -4.80 0.75
N TYR A 54 6.41 -4.90 1.83
CA TYR A 54 6.90 -5.25 3.17
C TYR A 54 6.01 -6.35 3.76
N ALA A 55 6.61 -7.25 4.51
CA ALA A 55 5.86 -8.30 5.21
C ALA A 55 5.03 -7.71 6.36
N VAL A 56 3.86 -8.28 6.56
CA VAL A 56 2.99 -8.01 7.71
C VAL A 56 2.97 -9.24 8.60
N GLU A 57 3.26 -9.05 9.87
CA GLU A 57 3.21 -10.12 10.85
C GLU A 57 2.51 -9.69 12.14
N GLU A 58 1.98 -10.67 12.85
CA GLU A 58 1.44 -10.51 14.19
C GLU A 58 1.93 -11.71 15.02
N ASN A 59 2.62 -11.43 16.11
CA ASN A 59 3.21 -12.46 17.00
C ASN A 59 4.05 -13.51 16.24
N GLY A 60 4.83 -13.05 15.26
CA GLY A 60 5.69 -13.91 14.44
C GLY A 60 4.98 -14.67 13.32
N THR A 61 3.66 -14.50 13.15
CA THR A 61 2.89 -15.12 12.09
C THR A 61 2.79 -14.17 10.89
N PHE A 62 3.15 -14.65 9.71
CA PHE A 62 3.02 -13.91 8.45
C PHE A 62 1.55 -13.81 8.03
N LEU A 63 1.02 -12.59 7.93
CA LEU A 63 -0.37 -12.32 7.57
C LEU A 63 -0.56 -11.97 6.09
N GLY A 64 0.48 -11.55 5.42
CA GLY A 64 0.47 -11.04 4.07
C GLY A 64 1.52 -9.96 3.88
N TYR A 65 1.29 -9.00 2.97
CA TYR A 65 2.20 -7.89 2.75
C TYR A 65 1.46 -6.57 2.54
N VAL A 66 2.18 -5.49 2.70
CA VAL A 66 1.75 -4.16 2.29
C VAL A 66 2.58 -3.66 1.12
N ILE A 67 1.96 -2.84 0.29
CA ILE A 67 2.60 -2.06 -0.77
C ILE A 67 2.92 -0.69 -0.18
N ASP A 68 4.15 -0.23 -0.33
CA ASP A 68 4.57 1.10 0.12
C ASP A 68 5.80 1.51 -0.70
N HIS A 69 5.56 2.25 -1.77
CA HIS A 69 6.63 2.73 -2.64
C HIS A 69 6.30 4.09 -3.25
N ALA A 70 7.29 4.77 -3.78
CA ALA A 70 7.10 6.04 -4.48
C ALA A 70 6.13 5.88 -5.67
N TYR A 71 5.14 6.77 -5.73
CA TYR A 71 4.18 6.85 -6.83
C TYR A 71 4.55 7.99 -7.79
N ASP A 72 4.72 9.16 -7.26
CA ASP A 72 5.28 10.33 -7.94
C ASP A 72 6.21 11.09 -6.97
N GLU A 73 6.68 12.28 -7.36
CA GLU A 73 7.59 13.07 -6.54
C GLU A 73 7.01 13.45 -5.17
N ASN A 74 5.69 13.55 -5.07
CA ASN A 74 4.99 14.06 -3.88
C ASN A 74 4.12 13.02 -3.20
N SER A 75 4.06 11.79 -3.68
CA SER A 75 3.16 10.77 -3.16
C SER A 75 3.76 9.37 -3.14
N VAL A 76 3.19 8.55 -2.28
CA VAL A 76 3.46 7.11 -2.19
C VAL A 76 2.20 6.32 -2.50
N GLU A 77 2.37 5.18 -3.18
CA GLU A 77 1.30 4.21 -3.34
C GLU A 77 1.30 3.25 -2.18
N ILE A 78 0.13 3.02 -1.61
CA ILE A 78 -0.07 2.04 -0.56
C ILE A 78 -1.11 0.99 -0.97
N GLY A 79 -0.98 -0.18 -0.38
CA GLY A 79 -1.93 -1.26 -0.54
C GLY A 79 -1.63 -2.39 0.44
N TRP A 80 -2.45 -3.43 0.40
CA TRP A 80 -2.30 -4.59 1.26
C TRP A 80 -2.84 -5.83 0.56
N VAL A 81 -2.22 -6.95 0.81
CA VAL A 81 -2.67 -8.27 0.38
C VAL A 81 -2.53 -9.21 1.57
N LEU A 82 -3.64 -9.73 2.05
CA LEU A 82 -3.72 -10.55 3.26
C LEU A 82 -4.34 -11.91 2.95
N PHE A 83 -3.96 -12.93 3.73
CA PHE A 83 -4.65 -14.22 3.69
C PHE A 83 -6.14 -14.04 4.00
N PRO A 84 -7.04 -14.81 3.35
CA PRO A 84 -8.49 -14.68 3.53
C PRO A 84 -8.96 -14.82 4.99
N GLU A 85 -8.27 -15.60 5.80
CA GLU A 85 -8.58 -15.80 7.22
C GLU A 85 -8.48 -14.52 8.07
N TYR A 86 -7.78 -13.49 7.56
CA TYR A 86 -7.64 -12.19 8.22
C TYR A 86 -8.57 -11.11 7.65
N TRP A 87 -9.36 -11.45 6.64
CA TRP A 87 -10.31 -10.50 6.07
C TRP A 87 -11.48 -10.21 7.02
N GLY A 88 -12.03 -9.00 6.94
CA GLY A 88 -13.18 -8.60 7.73
C GLY A 88 -12.92 -8.46 9.24
N ARG A 89 -11.64 -8.41 9.64
CA ARG A 89 -11.23 -8.34 11.05
C ARG A 89 -10.54 -7.04 11.43
N GLY A 90 -10.53 -6.04 10.51
CA GLY A 90 -9.96 -4.73 10.76
C GLY A 90 -8.47 -4.58 10.47
N TYR A 91 -7.79 -5.62 9.99
CA TYR A 91 -6.35 -5.55 9.69
C TYR A 91 -6.03 -4.57 8.57
N ALA A 92 -6.77 -4.59 7.48
CA ALA A 92 -6.55 -3.67 6.35
C ALA A 92 -6.72 -2.21 6.77
N SER A 93 -7.72 -1.92 7.59
CA SER A 93 -7.96 -0.57 8.13
C SER A 93 -6.81 -0.11 9.01
N ALA A 94 -6.33 -0.97 9.92
CA ALA A 94 -5.20 -0.68 10.80
C ALA A 94 -3.90 -0.47 10.01
N LEU A 95 -3.64 -1.30 8.99
CA LEU A 95 -2.49 -1.16 8.10
C LEU A 95 -2.54 0.16 7.32
N THR A 96 -3.72 0.53 6.85
CA THR A 96 -3.90 1.82 6.16
C THR A 96 -3.52 2.99 7.07
N ASP A 97 -3.92 2.97 8.32
CA ASP A 97 -3.56 4.02 9.28
C ASP A 97 -2.04 4.08 9.51
N LEU A 98 -1.38 2.93 9.65
CA LEU A 98 0.08 2.85 9.80
C LEU A 98 0.82 3.43 8.58
N LEU A 99 0.37 3.08 7.39
CA LEU A 99 0.98 3.55 6.13
C LEU A 99 0.74 5.05 5.91
N ILE A 100 -0.44 5.55 6.24
CA ILE A 100 -0.74 7.00 6.23
C ILE A 100 0.20 7.73 7.20
N GLY A 101 0.42 7.19 8.40
CA GLY A 101 1.33 7.76 9.37
C GLY A 101 2.76 7.88 8.86
N ARG A 102 3.26 6.85 8.17
CA ARG A 102 4.58 6.86 7.51
C ARG A 102 4.66 7.96 6.44
N ALA A 103 3.64 8.05 5.59
CA ALA A 103 3.59 9.05 4.53
C ALA A 103 3.59 10.49 5.09
N ARG A 104 2.83 10.73 6.14
CA ARG A 104 2.79 12.04 6.82
C ARG A 104 4.15 12.43 7.39
N GLN A 105 4.87 11.50 8.00
CA GLN A 105 6.23 11.74 8.49
C GLN A 105 7.18 12.09 7.37
N ALA A 106 7.00 11.51 6.19
CA ALA A 106 7.79 11.80 5.00
C ALA A 106 7.25 13.00 4.19
N GLN A 107 6.19 13.66 4.65
CA GLN A 107 5.50 14.77 3.95
C GLN A 107 5.06 14.39 2.54
N LYS A 108 4.49 13.21 2.39
CA LYS A 108 3.97 12.66 1.12
C LYS A 108 2.46 12.49 1.18
N ASP A 109 1.81 12.70 0.04
CA ASP A 109 0.44 12.27 -0.18
C ASP A 109 0.39 10.75 -0.35
N VAL A 110 -0.79 10.19 -0.20
CA VAL A 110 -1.02 8.74 -0.29
C VAL A 110 -1.95 8.42 -1.44
N VAL A 111 -1.60 7.44 -2.25
CA VAL A 111 -2.40 6.97 -3.37
C VAL A 111 -2.75 5.49 -3.14
N ILE A 112 -4.00 5.14 -3.41
CA ILE A 112 -4.46 3.75 -3.50
C ILE A 112 -4.97 3.54 -4.92
N GLU A 113 -4.46 2.51 -5.60
CA GLU A 113 -5.00 2.01 -6.86
C GLU A 113 -5.59 0.62 -6.63
N CYS A 114 -6.80 0.38 -7.13
CA CYS A 114 -7.43 -0.92 -6.99
C CYS A 114 -8.35 -1.23 -8.18
N ASP A 115 -8.58 -2.52 -8.41
CA ASP A 115 -9.62 -2.95 -9.34
C ASP A 115 -10.97 -2.34 -8.91
N PRO A 116 -11.75 -1.77 -9.84
CA PRO A 116 -13.05 -1.18 -9.51
C PRO A 116 -14.02 -2.15 -8.80
N ALA A 117 -13.82 -3.46 -8.93
CA ALA A 117 -14.61 -4.49 -8.25
C ALA A 117 -14.21 -4.70 -6.78
N GLN A 118 -13.09 -4.15 -6.33
CA GLN A 118 -12.60 -4.28 -4.94
C GLN A 118 -13.37 -3.32 -4.00
N GLU A 119 -14.61 -3.62 -3.71
CA GLU A 119 -15.50 -2.79 -2.89
C GLU A 119 -14.96 -2.56 -1.47
N ALA A 120 -14.32 -3.57 -0.87
CA ALA A 120 -13.73 -3.45 0.47
C ALA A 120 -12.61 -2.40 0.51
N THR A 121 -11.72 -2.40 -0.48
CA THR A 121 -10.64 -1.41 -0.60
C THR A 121 -11.19 0.00 -0.83
N LYS A 122 -12.16 0.14 -1.71
CA LYS A 122 -12.82 1.42 -1.99
C LYS A 122 -13.51 1.99 -0.73
N ARG A 123 -14.14 1.12 0.06
CA ARG A 123 -14.78 1.51 1.32
C ARG A 123 -13.78 2.03 2.33
N ILE A 124 -12.64 1.37 2.48
CA ILE A 124 -11.55 1.80 3.37
C ILE A 124 -11.01 3.15 2.90
N ALA A 125 -10.72 3.31 1.62
CA ALA A 125 -10.23 4.57 1.06
C ALA A 125 -11.17 5.74 1.38
N ARG A 126 -12.48 5.57 1.14
CA ARG A 126 -13.47 6.60 1.46
C ARG A 126 -13.54 6.90 2.95
N LYS A 127 -13.56 5.87 3.78
CA LYS A 127 -13.63 6.01 5.25
C LYS A 127 -12.42 6.74 5.82
N LYS A 128 -11.25 6.57 5.24
CA LYS A 128 -10.00 7.24 5.66
C LYS A 128 -9.83 8.63 5.07
N GLY A 129 -10.80 9.11 4.28
CA GLY A 129 -10.82 10.48 3.75
C GLY A 129 -10.15 10.65 2.40
N PHE A 130 -9.86 9.57 1.68
CA PHE A 130 -9.34 9.64 0.32
C PHE A 130 -10.38 10.21 -0.64
N SER A 131 -9.94 11.03 -1.59
CA SER A 131 -10.74 11.54 -2.68
C SER A 131 -10.63 10.62 -3.89
N ALA A 132 -11.76 10.32 -4.54
CA ALA A 132 -11.77 9.56 -5.78
C ALA A 132 -11.22 10.42 -6.92
N CYS A 133 -10.24 9.90 -7.64
CA CYS A 133 -9.54 10.58 -8.74
C CYS A 133 -9.83 9.94 -10.12
N GLY A 134 -10.88 9.13 -10.23
CA GLY A 134 -11.29 8.49 -11.47
C GLY A 134 -10.61 7.15 -11.73
N ILE A 135 -10.63 6.74 -12.99
CA ILE A 135 -10.05 5.48 -13.45
C ILE A 135 -8.82 5.79 -14.30
N ARG A 136 -7.71 5.11 -14.01
CA ARG A 136 -6.47 5.18 -14.79
C ARG A 136 -5.98 3.77 -15.09
N ASP A 137 -5.79 3.46 -16.38
CA ASP A 137 -5.35 2.13 -16.83
C ASP A 137 -6.21 0.99 -16.27
N GLY A 138 -7.53 1.22 -16.19
CA GLY A 138 -8.49 0.24 -15.67
C GLY A 138 -8.58 0.16 -14.15
N LEU A 139 -7.78 0.92 -13.41
CA LEU A 139 -7.78 0.94 -11.94
C LEU A 139 -8.47 2.18 -11.38
N ALA A 140 -9.24 2.00 -10.32
CA ALA A 140 -9.79 3.10 -9.54
C ALA A 140 -8.66 3.73 -8.70
N VAL A 141 -8.52 5.05 -8.79
CA VAL A 141 -7.48 5.80 -8.11
C VAL A 141 -8.07 6.67 -7.01
N TYR A 142 -7.49 6.59 -5.82
CA TYR A 142 -7.85 7.39 -4.66
C TYR A 142 -6.62 8.10 -4.11
N ARG A 143 -6.78 9.37 -3.71
CA ARG A 143 -5.67 10.14 -3.16
C ARG A 143 -6.06 10.80 -1.84
N LEU A 144 -5.16 10.72 -0.87
CA LEU A 144 -5.22 11.44 0.40
C LEU A 144 -4.12 12.49 0.42
N PHE A 145 -4.52 13.75 0.56
CA PHE A 145 -3.60 14.87 0.63
C PHE A 145 -3.12 15.02 2.07
N CYS A 146 -1.87 14.63 2.33
CA CYS A 146 -1.24 14.66 3.64
C CYS A 146 -0.33 15.87 3.84
N GLN A 147 -0.01 16.59 2.75
CA GLN A 147 0.81 17.80 2.82
C GLN A 147 -0.03 18.94 3.39
N MET A 148 0.53 19.65 4.36
CA MET A 148 -0.09 20.87 4.84
C MET A 148 -0.11 21.91 3.71
N PRO A 149 -1.23 22.62 3.45
CA PRO A 149 -1.21 23.77 2.57
C PRO A 149 -0.18 24.76 3.12
N LEU A 150 0.66 25.35 2.23
CA LEU A 150 1.60 26.39 2.58
C LEU A 150 0.87 27.48 3.37
N SER A 151 1.42 27.89 4.49
CA SER A 151 0.90 29.01 5.24
C SER A 151 0.92 30.26 4.37
N ARG A 152 0.01 31.23 4.60
CA ARG A 152 0.02 32.50 3.86
C ARG A 152 1.40 33.16 3.84
N THR A 153 2.15 33.01 4.91
CA THR A 153 3.51 33.57 5.07
C THR A 153 4.54 32.88 4.16
N GLU A 154 4.35 31.60 3.84
CA GLU A 154 5.24 30.86 2.93
C GLU A 154 4.91 31.15 1.46
N LEU A 155 3.64 31.33 1.14
CA LEU A 155 3.17 31.77 -0.18
C LEU A 155 3.66 33.18 -0.52
N ASP A 156 3.74 34.07 0.47
CA ASP A 156 4.24 35.42 0.29
C ASP A 156 5.77 35.47 0.09
N LYS A 157 6.52 34.51 0.66
CA LYS A 157 7.97 34.37 0.44
C LYS A 157 8.29 33.90 -0.96
N GLU A 158 7.58 32.89 -1.48
CA GLU A 158 7.80 32.42 -2.86
C GLU A 158 7.47 33.49 -3.90
N ARG A 159 6.56 34.40 -3.59
CA ARG A 159 6.22 35.52 -4.45
C ARG A 159 7.32 36.60 -4.46
N THR A 160 8.03 36.76 -3.34
CA THR A 160 9.09 37.78 -3.20
C THR A 160 10.40 37.32 -3.85
N ASP A 161 10.65 36.03 -3.91
CA ASP A 161 11.83 35.42 -4.54
C ASP A 161 11.71 35.30 -6.08
N MET A 162 10.54 35.64 -6.66
CA MET A 162 10.31 35.65 -8.13
C MET A 162 10.33 37.04 -8.76
N ASP A 163 10.53 38.12 -7.99
CA ASP A 163 10.72 39.48 -8.44
C ASP A 163 12.24 39.85 -8.35
#